data_92f82174843c12ca1a6f2fdfe3be6d8d
#
_entry.id   92f82174843c12ca1a6f2fdfe3be6d8d
#
_cell.length_a   1.000
_cell.length_b   1.000
_cell.length_c   1.000
_cell.angle_alpha   90.00
_cell.angle_beta   90.00
_cell.angle_gamma   90.00
#
_symmetry.space_group_name_H-M   'P 1'
#
loop_
_entity.id
_entity.type
_entity.pdbx_description
1 polymer ?
#
loop_
_entity_poly.entity_id
_entity_poly.type
_entity_poly.pdbx_seq_one_letter_code
_entity_poly.pdbx_strand_id
1 'polypeptide(L)'
;MSWSDETTVATMSLARQMPVSGAVRDIDAATVAARLFLEALGVPCDTSSTRDSPRRMAKAYAEMLSPRAFDLTTFENDEGYDEMVVVCDIPLQSICEHHLLPFTGTAHVGYLPGDRILGLSKFARVVEMFSRRPQVQERITKQVADWLDAELSPRGVGVVLVAEHSCMSLRGANVAGATTRTTSLTGAMRTDAATRAEFFAAIAERREG
;
A
#
# COMPACT_ATOMS: atom_id res chain seq x y z
N MET A 1 27.72 15.41 28.59
CA MET A 1 26.51 15.88 27.92
C MET A 1 26.24 14.90 26.81
N SER A 2 25.17 14.09 26.98
CA SER A 2 24.92 12.85 26.24
C SER A 2 24.13 13.12 24.94
N TRP A 3 24.69 12.66 23.85
CA TRP A 3 24.01 12.56 22.55
C TRP A 3 23.61 11.11 22.35
N SER A 4 22.42 10.71 22.80
CA SER A 4 21.98 9.31 22.68
C SER A 4 20.48 9.07 22.56
N ASP A 5 19.64 10.07 22.17
CA ASP A 5 18.18 9.86 22.17
C ASP A 5 17.46 9.97 20.81
N GLU A 6 18.05 10.56 19.77
CA GLU A 6 17.32 10.74 18.50
C GLU A 6 17.25 9.48 17.64
N THR A 7 18.26 8.61 17.68
CA THR A 7 18.29 7.36 16.88
C THR A 7 17.27 6.34 17.38
N THR A 8 17.03 6.30 18.69
CA THR A 8 16.09 5.34 19.31
C THR A 8 14.63 5.69 19.00
N VAL A 9 14.28 6.97 18.86
CA VAL A 9 12.91 7.44 18.56
C VAL A 9 12.53 7.13 17.11
N ALA A 10 13.46 7.26 16.16
CA ALA A 10 13.22 6.94 14.75
C ALA A 10 12.98 5.44 14.54
N THR A 11 13.76 4.59 15.20
CA THR A 11 13.62 3.12 15.12
C THR A 11 12.30 2.62 15.74
N MET A 12 11.88 3.21 16.86
CA MET A 12 10.59 2.89 17.49
C MET A 12 9.38 3.35 16.65
N SER A 13 9.50 4.43 15.88
CA SER A 13 8.43 4.93 14.98
C SER A 13 8.19 3.98 13.80
N LEU A 14 9.23 3.41 13.21
CA LEU A 14 9.12 2.44 12.11
C LEU A 14 8.57 1.09 12.57
N ALA A 15 8.98 0.59 13.73
CA ALA A 15 8.45 -0.64 14.32
C ALA A 15 6.94 -0.56 14.62
N ARG A 16 6.41 0.64 14.96
CA ARG A 16 4.96 0.88 15.12
C ARG A 16 4.21 0.91 13.78
N GLN A 17 4.89 1.08 12.66
CA GLN A 17 4.28 1.13 11.33
C GLN A 17 4.24 -0.24 10.63
N MET A 18 5.00 -1.22 11.13
CA MET A 18 4.95 -2.59 10.61
C MET A 18 3.53 -3.16 10.83
N PRO A 19 2.91 -3.75 9.80
CA PRO A 19 1.65 -4.44 9.99
C PRO A 19 1.85 -5.56 11.02
N VAL A 20 0.95 -5.67 11.99
CA VAL A 20 0.96 -6.79 12.94
C VAL A 20 0.70 -8.06 12.12
N SER A 21 1.77 -8.73 11.71
CA SER A 21 1.70 -10.06 11.11
C SER A 21 1.20 -11.01 12.19
N GLY A 22 0.05 -11.64 11.96
CA GLY A 22 -0.44 -12.72 12.81
C GLY A 22 -1.65 -12.41 13.71
N ALA A 23 -2.41 -11.35 13.48
CA ALA A 23 -3.71 -11.22 14.14
C ALA A 23 -4.60 -12.43 13.78
N VAL A 24 -4.88 -13.28 14.77
CA VAL A 24 -5.81 -14.39 14.60
C VAL A 24 -7.20 -13.80 14.33
N ARG A 25 -7.76 -14.12 13.15
CA ARG A 25 -9.09 -13.67 12.78
C ARG A 25 -10.11 -14.74 13.10
N ASP A 26 -11.06 -14.40 13.94
CA ASP A 26 -12.21 -15.25 14.24
C ASP A 26 -13.27 -15.09 13.13
N ILE A 27 -13.19 -15.97 12.13
CA ILE A 27 -14.11 -15.95 10.98
C ILE A 27 -15.53 -16.32 11.40
N ASP A 28 -15.70 -17.13 12.43
CA ASP A 28 -17.04 -17.54 12.88
C ASP A 28 -17.72 -16.39 13.65
N ALA A 29 -17.02 -15.71 14.54
CA ALA A 29 -17.51 -14.49 15.18
C ALA A 29 -17.77 -13.37 14.14
N ALA A 30 -16.88 -13.17 13.17
CA ALA A 30 -17.07 -12.21 12.08
C ALA A 30 -18.28 -12.56 11.21
N THR A 31 -18.56 -13.85 10.99
CA THR A 31 -19.74 -14.33 10.24
C THR A 31 -21.04 -13.98 10.98
N VAL A 32 -21.07 -14.17 12.30
CA VAL A 32 -22.24 -13.80 13.13
C VAL A 32 -22.47 -12.29 13.07
N ALA A 33 -21.42 -11.48 13.25
CA ALA A 33 -21.51 -10.02 13.17
C ALA A 33 -21.97 -9.54 11.78
N ALA A 34 -21.46 -10.15 10.70
CA ALA A 34 -21.87 -9.84 9.34
C ALA A 34 -23.35 -10.16 9.08
N ARG A 35 -23.87 -11.27 9.65
CA ARG A 35 -25.29 -11.60 9.56
C ARG A 35 -26.14 -10.53 10.23
N LEU A 36 -25.83 -10.17 11.47
CA LEU A 36 -26.55 -9.14 12.21
C LEU A 36 -26.54 -7.79 11.48
N PHE A 37 -25.41 -7.43 10.89
CA PHE A 37 -25.27 -6.21 10.10
C PHE A 37 -26.17 -6.22 8.85
N LEU A 38 -26.17 -7.32 8.09
CA LEU A 38 -26.99 -7.45 6.88
C LEU A 38 -28.48 -7.46 7.21
N GLU A 39 -28.91 -8.20 8.25
CA GLU A 39 -30.28 -8.25 8.70
C GLU A 39 -30.79 -6.88 9.18
N ALA A 40 -29.95 -6.12 9.92
CA ALA A 40 -30.27 -4.76 10.33
C ALA A 40 -30.46 -3.78 9.16
N LEU A 41 -29.83 -4.08 8.00
CA LEU A 41 -30.03 -3.33 6.75
C LEU A 41 -31.20 -3.86 5.91
N GLY A 42 -31.96 -4.85 6.39
CA GLY A 42 -33.06 -5.46 5.65
C GLY A 42 -32.62 -6.42 4.53
N VAL A 43 -31.37 -6.88 4.54
CA VAL A 43 -30.87 -7.85 3.55
C VAL A 43 -31.15 -9.26 4.06
N PRO A 44 -31.99 -10.08 3.37
CA PRO A 44 -32.30 -11.42 3.81
C PRO A 44 -31.08 -12.35 3.71
N CYS A 45 -30.87 -13.17 4.73
CA CYS A 45 -29.79 -14.16 4.81
C CYS A 45 -30.29 -15.61 4.96
N ASP A 46 -31.51 -15.90 4.48
CA ASP A 46 -32.21 -17.18 4.67
C ASP A 46 -32.51 -17.91 3.35
N THR A 47 -32.35 -17.26 2.20
CA THR A 47 -32.56 -17.90 0.89
C THR A 47 -31.38 -18.81 0.49
N SER A 48 -31.60 -19.68 -0.50
CA SER A 48 -30.55 -20.56 -1.03
C SER A 48 -29.33 -19.80 -1.57
N SER A 49 -29.52 -18.57 -2.08
CA SER A 49 -28.45 -17.73 -2.62
C SER A 49 -27.74 -16.89 -1.56
N THR A 50 -28.43 -16.47 -0.50
CA THR A 50 -27.91 -15.51 0.49
C THR A 50 -27.49 -16.15 1.81
N ARG A 51 -27.83 -17.40 2.06
CA ARG A 51 -27.53 -18.13 3.31
C ARG A 51 -26.06 -18.03 3.73
N ASP A 52 -25.16 -18.11 2.77
CA ASP A 52 -23.70 -18.07 2.99
C ASP A 52 -23.10 -16.69 2.84
N SER A 53 -23.89 -15.65 2.51
CA SER A 53 -23.38 -14.28 2.29
C SER A 53 -22.65 -13.71 3.50
N PRO A 54 -23.10 -13.88 4.76
CA PRO A 54 -22.37 -13.42 5.92
C PRO A 54 -20.95 -14.02 6.02
N ARG A 55 -20.83 -15.34 5.79
CA ARG A 55 -19.53 -16.02 5.81
C ARG A 55 -18.62 -15.61 4.65
N ARG A 56 -19.19 -15.42 3.46
CA ARG A 56 -18.42 -14.92 2.30
C ARG A 56 -17.92 -13.50 2.54
N MET A 57 -18.75 -12.63 3.13
CA MET A 57 -18.38 -11.29 3.52
C MET A 57 -17.22 -11.30 4.54
N ALA A 58 -17.34 -12.08 5.62
CA ALA A 58 -16.30 -12.19 6.64
C ALA A 58 -14.97 -12.66 6.06
N LYS A 59 -14.99 -13.68 5.16
CA LYS A 59 -13.79 -14.19 4.48
C LYS A 59 -13.18 -13.14 3.54
N ALA A 60 -14.00 -12.42 2.76
CA ALA A 60 -13.52 -11.40 1.83
C ALA A 60 -12.80 -10.27 2.58
N TYR A 61 -13.36 -9.79 3.68
CA TYR A 61 -12.68 -8.79 4.52
C TYR A 61 -11.41 -9.34 5.15
N ALA A 62 -11.43 -10.58 5.65
CA ALA A 62 -10.25 -11.21 6.21
C ALA A 62 -9.11 -11.30 5.17
N GLU A 63 -9.42 -11.63 3.91
CA GLU A 63 -8.46 -11.68 2.81
C GLU A 63 -7.92 -10.28 2.48
N MET A 64 -8.80 -9.29 2.31
CA MET A 64 -8.40 -7.91 2.01
C MET A 64 -7.55 -7.27 3.12
N LEU A 65 -7.66 -7.75 4.36
CA LEU A 65 -6.93 -7.27 5.52
C LEU A 65 -5.69 -8.12 5.86
N SER A 66 -5.30 -9.07 5.00
CA SER A 66 -4.19 -10.00 5.25
C SER A 66 -3.06 -9.77 4.24
N PRO A 67 -2.02 -9.00 4.58
CA PRO A 67 -0.84 -8.95 3.74
C PRO A 67 -0.12 -10.31 3.77
N ARG A 68 0.45 -10.71 2.64
CA ARG A 68 1.30 -11.89 2.58
C ARG A 68 2.65 -11.59 3.22
N ALA A 69 3.10 -12.49 4.08
CA ALA A 69 4.46 -12.41 4.62
C ALA A 69 5.49 -12.54 3.47
N PHE A 70 6.59 -11.83 3.57
CA PHE A 70 7.73 -11.95 2.65
C PHE A 70 9.02 -11.61 3.37
N ASP A 71 10.11 -12.18 2.87
CA ASP A 71 11.46 -11.82 3.30
C ASP A 71 12.02 -10.74 2.38
N LEU A 72 12.66 -9.75 2.96
CA LEU A 72 13.37 -8.73 2.20
C LEU A 72 14.57 -9.39 1.50
N THR A 73 14.62 -9.25 0.18
CA THR A 73 15.75 -9.71 -0.63
C THR A 73 16.40 -8.51 -1.27
N THR A 74 17.64 -8.26 -0.89
CA THR A 74 18.50 -7.24 -1.47
C THR A 74 19.81 -7.87 -1.90
N PHE A 75 20.47 -7.26 -2.88
CA PHE A 75 21.77 -7.65 -3.41
C PHE A 75 22.75 -6.50 -3.22
N GLU A 76 24.03 -6.79 -3.14
CA GLU A 76 25.06 -5.77 -3.23
C GLU A 76 25.09 -5.17 -4.66
N ASN A 77 25.41 -3.91 -4.76
CA ASN A 77 25.49 -3.20 -6.04
C ASN A 77 26.92 -3.22 -6.58
N ASP A 78 27.46 -4.43 -6.77
CA ASP A 78 28.86 -4.66 -7.12
C ASP A 78 29.27 -4.04 -8.45
N GLU A 79 28.34 -3.94 -9.38
CA GLU A 79 28.57 -3.33 -10.71
C GLU A 79 28.43 -1.80 -10.69
N GLY A 80 28.09 -1.20 -9.54
CA GLY A 80 27.95 0.24 -9.39
C GLY A 80 26.82 0.83 -10.23
N TYR A 81 25.70 0.08 -10.40
CA TYR A 81 24.52 0.58 -11.12
C TYR A 81 23.95 1.81 -10.42
N ASP A 82 23.92 2.95 -11.10
CA ASP A 82 23.55 4.24 -10.52
C ASP A 82 22.37 4.94 -11.20
N GLU A 83 21.77 4.30 -12.20
CA GLU A 83 20.59 4.75 -12.90
C GLU A 83 19.31 4.45 -12.10
N MET A 84 18.22 5.11 -12.45
CA MET A 84 16.93 4.94 -11.80
C MET A 84 16.29 3.58 -12.13
N VAL A 85 15.86 2.86 -11.11
CA VAL A 85 15.04 1.65 -11.26
C VAL A 85 13.59 2.01 -10.96
N VAL A 86 12.67 1.76 -11.91
CA VAL A 86 11.23 2.04 -11.74
C VAL A 86 10.43 0.79 -12.03
N VAL A 87 9.51 0.45 -11.12
CA VAL A 87 8.50 -0.58 -11.31
C VAL A 87 7.14 0.10 -11.38
N CYS A 88 6.49 -0.03 -12.53
CA CYS A 88 5.20 0.58 -12.84
C CYS A 88 4.04 -0.40 -12.68
N ASP A 89 2.82 0.14 -12.57
CA ASP A 89 1.54 -0.58 -12.63
C ASP A 89 1.42 -1.73 -11.61
N ILE A 90 2.03 -1.58 -10.45
CA ILE A 90 1.88 -2.52 -9.35
C ILE A 90 0.42 -2.46 -8.87
N PRO A 91 -0.34 -3.57 -8.87
CA PRO A 91 -1.73 -3.56 -8.41
C PRO A 91 -1.83 -3.09 -6.96
N LEU A 92 -2.71 -2.09 -6.73
CA LEU A 92 -3.02 -1.55 -5.42
C LEU A 92 -4.46 -1.94 -5.05
N GLN A 93 -4.61 -2.56 -3.88
CA GLN A 93 -5.91 -2.84 -3.26
C GLN A 93 -5.82 -2.52 -1.77
N SER A 94 -6.75 -1.73 -1.26
CA SER A 94 -6.80 -1.36 0.15
C SER A 94 -8.23 -1.11 0.60
N ILE A 95 -8.41 -0.90 1.90
CA ILE A 95 -9.69 -0.58 2.53
C ILE A 95 -9.59 0.84 3.09
N CYS A 96 -10.50 1.72 2.65
CA CYS A 96 -10.64 3.06 3.22
C CYS A 96 -10.99 2.98 4.71
N GLU A 97 -10.15 3.53 5.59
CA GLU A 97 -10.35 3.43 7.04
C GLU A 97 -11.63 4.14 7.54
N HIS A 98 -12.13 5.15 6.79
CA HIS A 98 -13.32 5.91 7.19
C HIS A 98 -14.63 5.17 6.94
N HIS A 99 -14.72 4.38 5.88
CA HIS A 99 -15.97 3.76 5.42
C HIS A 99 -15.88 2.22 5.36
N LEU A 100 -14.69 1.65 5.54
CA LEU A 100 -14.41 0.23 5.34
C LEU A 100 -14.81 -0.29 3.94
N LEU A 101 -14.85 0.60 2.95
CA LEU A 101 -15.06 0.27 1.54
C LEU A 101 -13.71 0.17 0.81
N PRO A 102 -13.58 -0.73 -0.19
CA PRO A 102 -12.33 -0.89 -0.91
C PRO A 102 -11.99 0.32 -1.78
N PHE A 103 -10.72 0.54 -2.01
CA PHE A 103 -10.22 1.33 -3.11
C PHE A 103 -9.14 0.56 -3.86
N THR A 104 -9.10 0.75 -5.16
CA THR A 104 -8.24 -0.02 -6.06
C THR A 104 -7.58 0.88 -7.08
N GLY A 105 -6.41 0.46 -7.55
CA GLY A 105 -5.65 1.24 -8.51
C GLY A 105 -4.27 0.66 -8.76
N THR A 106 -3.31 1.55 -9.00
CA THR A 106 -1.93 1.18 -9.29
C THR A 106 -0.95 1.98 -8.43
N ALA A 107 0.19 1.37 -8.18
CA ALA A 107 1.36 2.01 -7.58
C ALA A 107 2.51 2.00 -8.59
N HIS A 108 3.26 3.09 -8.63
CA HIS A 108 4.53 3.22 -9.34
C HIS A 108 5.58 3.53 -8.29
N VAL A 109 6.64 2.74 -8.27
CA VAL A 109 7.70 2.87 -7.28
C VAL A 109 9.04 2.90 -7.98
N GLY A 110 9.81 3.94 -7.74
CA GLY A 110 11.17 4.07 -8.26
C GLY A 110 12.16 4.39 -7.17
N TYR A 111 13.42 4.05 -7.39
CA TYR A 111 14.52 4.45 -6.53
C TYR A 111 15.81 4.62 -7.32
N LEU A 112 16.71 5.44 -6.81
CA LEU A 112 18.11 5.55 -7.26
C LEU A 112 18.95 4.67 -6.35
N PRO A 113 19.57 3.60 -6.85
CA PRO A 113 20.37 2.70 -6.03
C PRO A 113 21.51 3.42 -5.29
N GLY A 114 21.80 2.96 -4.07
CA GLY A 114 23.05 3.18 -3.36
C GLY A 114 23.88 1.90 -3.43
N ASP A 115 24.38 1.44 -2.28
CA ASP A 115 25.20 0.23 -2.17
C ASP A 115 24.40 -1.07 -2.33
N ARG A 116 23.07 -1.00 -2.37
CA ARG A 116 22.18 -2.17 -2.43
C ARG A 116 21.10 -2.02 -3.50
N ILE A 117 20.75 -3.16 -4.11
CA ILE A 117 19.69 -3.29 -5.12
C ILE A 117 18.56 -4.14 -4.55
N LEU A 118 17.31 -3.72 -4.76
CA LEU A 118 16.12 -4.43 -4.34
C LEU A 118 15.68 -5.47 -5.37
N GLY A 119 15.38 -6.68 -4.91
CA GLY A 119 14.75 -7.68 -5.78
C GLY A 119 13.40 -7.21 -6.32
N LEU A 120 13.19 -7.26 -7.64
CA LEU A 120 12.05 -6.64 -8.34
C LEU A 120 10.68 -7.05 -7.76
N SER A 121 10.51 -8.31 -7.39
CA SER A 121 9.25 -8.80 -6.79
C SER A 121 8.94 -8.16 -5.43
N LYS A 122 9.91 -7.56 -4.76
CA LYS A 122 9.74 -6.96 -3.43
C LYS A 122 9.00 -5.63 -3.48
N PHE A 123 9.06 -4.90 -4.59
CA PHE A 123 8.25 -3.68 -4.77
C PHE A 123 6.75 -3.97 -4.58
N ALA A 124 6.23 -5.00 -5.24
CA ALA A 124 4.83 -5.41 -5.09
C ALA A 124 4.51 -5.88 -3.67
N ARG A 125 5.45 -6.56 -3.00
CA ARG A 125 5.28 -7.02 -1.62
C ARG A 125 5.22 -5.88 -0.62
N VAL A 126 6.05 -4.86 -0.78
CA VAL A 126 6.05 -3.67 0.07
C VAL A 126 4.75 -2.88 -0.10
N VAL A 127 4.29 -2.69 -1.33
CA VAL A 127 2.98 -2.06 -1.59
C VAL A 127 1.86 -2.85 -0.92
N GLU A 128 1.84 -4.18 -1.07
CA GLU A 128 0.84 -5.06 -0.44
C GLU A 128 0.91 -4.97 1.09
N MET A 129 2.09 -5.01 1.68
CA MET A 129 2.30 -4.94 3.12
C MET A 129 1.65 -3.71 3.75
N PHE A 130 1.75 -2.56 3.10
CA PHE A 130 1.15 -1.33 3.60
C PHE A 130 -0.31 -1.14 3.19
N SER A 131 -0.79 -1.77 2.12
CA SER A 131 -2.15 -1.58 1.61
C SER A 131 -3.18 -2.55 2.20
N ARG A 132 -2.82 -3.79 2.58
CA ARG A 132 -3.74 -4.81 3.09
C ARG A 132 -4.18 -4.59 4.54
N ARG A 133 -4.74 -3.40 4.82
CA ARG A 133 -5.29 -2.97 6.11
C ARG A 133 -6.17 -1.75 5.92
N PRO A 134 -6.96 -1.30 6.94
CA PRO A 134 -7.64 -0.01 6.87
C PRO A 134 -6.62 1.12 6.72
N GLN A 135 -6.78 1.96 5.69
CA GLN A 135 -5.79 2.95 5.30
C GLN A 135 -6.40 4.22 4.70
N VAL A 136 -5.57 5.25 4.63
CA VAL A 136 -5.73 6.37 3.70
C VAL A 136 -4.60 6.31 2.67
N GLN A 137 -4.88 6.71 1.44
CA GLN A 137 -3.95 6.57 0.32
C GLN A 137 -2.64 7.33 0.56
N GLU A 138 -2.72 8.52 1.14
CA GLU A 138 -1.57 9.37 1.49
C GLU A 138 -0.60 8.66 2.44
N ARG A 139 -1.16 7.94 3.42
CA ARG A 139 -0.36 7.18 4.39
C ARG A 139 0.35 5.99 3.73
N ILE A 140 -0.32 5.24 2.86
CA ILE A 140 0.33 4.15 2.11
C ILE A 140 1.50 4.70 1.31
N THR A 141 1.27 5.78 0.55
CA THR A 141 2.28 6.41 -0.30
C THR A 141 3.52 6.79 0.49
N LYS A 142 3.31 7.43 1.64
CA LYS A 142 4.41 7.84 2.52
C LYS A 142 5.12 6.63 3.15
N GLN A 143 4.38 5.66 3.67
CA GLN A 143 4.94 4.49 4.35
C GLN A 143 5.77 3.62 3.40
N VAL A 144 5.36 3.46 2.15
CA VAL A 144 6.15 2.73 1.14
C VAL A 144 7.46 3.47 0.86
N ALA A 145 7.42 4.79 0.69
CA ALA A 145 8.62 5.58 0.44
C ALA A 145 9.58 5.56 1.64
N ASP A 146 9.08 5.80 2.85
CA ASP A 146 9.88 5.83 4.08
C ASP A 146 10.52 4.46 4.36
N TRP A 147 9.78 3.36 4.11
CA TRP A 147 10.29 2.02 4.32
C TRP A 147 11.44 1.68 3.36
N LEU A 148 11.28 2.01 2.06
CA LEU A 148 12.33 1.80 1.07
C LEU A 148 13.57 2.65 1.38
N ASP A 149 13.37 3.88 1.81
CA ASP A 149 14.45 4.80 2.20
C ASP A 149 15.26 4.24 3.39
N ALA A 150 14.55 3.69 4.39
CA ALA A 150 15.17 3.12 5.59
C ALA A 150 15.89 1.78 5.35
N GLU A 151 15.31 0.90 4.51
CA GLU A 151 15.84 -0.46 4.32
C GLU A 151 16.98 -0.52 3.29
N LEU A 152 16.98 0.38 2.31
CA LEU A 152 17.95 0.36 1.21
C LEU A 152 18.99 1.46 1.31
N SER A 153 18.73 2.54 2.08
CA SER A 153 19.54 3.76 2.10
C SER A 153 19.88 4.24 0.68
N PRO A 154 18.88 4.38 -0.22
CA PRO A 154 19.11 4.73 -1.60
C PRO A 154 19.42 6.23 -1.73
N ARG A 155 19.89 6.66 -2.89
CA ARG A 155 20.09 8.10 -3.17
C ARG A 155 18.77 8.88 -3.28
N GLY A 156 17.65 8.20 -3.46
CA GLY A 156 16.30 8.77 -3.47
C GLY A 156 15.24 7.74 -3.82
N VAL A 157 14.03 7.97 -3.34
CA VAL A 157 12.85 7.13 -3.61
C VAL A 157 11.71 8.00 -4.15
N GLY A 158 10.96 7.46 -5.10
CA GLY A 158 9.72 8.03 -5.61
C GLY A 158 8.59 7.00 -5.55
N VAL A 159 7.45 7.38 -4.99
CA VAL A 159 6.24 6.57 -4.94
C VAL A 159 5.06 7.40 -5.43
N VAL A 160 4.32 6.87 -6.39
CA VAL A 160 3.07 7.44 -6.89
C VAL A 160 1.98 6.37 -6.80
N LEU A 161 0.87 6.70 -6.17
CA LEU A 161 -0.33 5.88 -6.17
C LEU A 161 -1.46 6.60 -6.94
N VAL A 162 -2.18 5.84 -7.75
CA VAL A 162 -3.39 6.32 -8.44
C VAL A 162 -4.50 5.31 -8.18
N ALA A 163 -5.59 5.74 -7.53
CA ALA A 163 -6.67 4.83 -7.17
C ALA A 163 -8.06 5.47 -7.24
N GLU A 164 -9.06 4.67 -7.55
CA GLU A 164 -10.47 4.98 -7.42
C GLU A 164 -10.99 4.48 -6.07
N HIS A 165 -11.72 5.34 -5.38
CA HIS A 165 -12.29 5.06 -4.06
C HIS A 165 -13.77 4.76 -4.15
N SER A 166 -14.19 3.52 -3.88
CA SER A 166 -15.62 3.16 -3.92
C SER A 166 -16.47 3.93 -2.90
N CYS A 167 -15.89 4.46 -1.84
CA CYS A 167 -16.60 5.37 -0.93
C CYS A 167 -16.96 6.72 -1.56
N MET A 168 -16.34 7.07 -2.68
CA MET A 168 -16.63 8.28 -3.47
C MET A 168 -17.43 7.97 -4.74
N SER A 169 -17.15 6.82 -5.40
CA SER A 169 -17.77 6.50 -6.68
C SER A 169 -19.14 5.81 -6.56
N LEU A 170 -19.38 5.00 -5.53
CA LEU A 170 -20.59 4.20 -5.36
C LEU A 170 -21.64 4.85 -4.43
N ARG A 171 -21.26 5.83 -3.68
CA ARG A 171 -22.10 6.53 -2.70
C ARG A 171 -21.53 7.92 -2.39
N GLY A 172 -22.22 8.70 -1.55
CA GLY A 172 -21.75 10.02 -1.10
C GLY A 172 -21.64 11.00 -2.28
N ALA A 173 -20.44 11.34 -2.70
CA ALA A 173 -20.20 12.29 -3.80
C ALA A 173 -20.61 11.77 -5.19
N ASN A 174 -20.76 10.46 -5.37
CA ASN A 174 -21.15 9.79 -6.62
C ASN A 174 -20.32 10.22 -7.85
N VAL A 175 -19.00 10.34 -7.68
CA VAL A 175 -18.06 10.73 -8.74
C VAL A 175 -17.37 9.50 -9.34
N ALA A 176 -18.12 8.74 -10.13
CA ALA A 176 -17.59 7.54 -10.80
C ALA A 176 -16.44 7.92 -11.75
N GLY A 177 -15.36 7.10 -11.74
CA GLY A 177 -14.18 7.32 -12.56
C GLY A 177 -13.22 8.39 -12.03
N ALA A 178 -13.55 9.10 -10.94
CA ALA A 178 -12.61 10.02 -10.31
C ALA A 178 -11.50 9.24 -9.63
N THR A 179 -10.25 9.56 -9.96
CA THR A 179 -9.07 8.96 -9.35
C THR A 179 -8.33 9.95 -8.47
N THR A 180 -7.83 9.46 -7.34
CA THR A 180 -6.93 10.20 -6.46
C THR A 180 -5.49 9.84 -6.80
N ARG A 181 -4.62 10.85 -6.96
CA ARG A 181 -3.18 10.66 -7.12
C ARG A 181 -2.47 11.20 -5.91
N THR A 182 -1.61 10.37 -5.28
CA THR A 182 -0.74 10.76 -4.18
C THR A 182 0.71 10.48 -4.52
N THR A 183 1.63 11.30 -4.01
CA THR A 183 3.06 11.21 -4.32
C THR A 183 3.88 11.41 -3.07
N SER A 184 4.93 10.59 -2.92
CA SER A 184 5.98 10.77 -1.91
C SER A 184 7.34 10.64 -2.56
N LEU A 185 8.23 11.59 -2.29
CA LEU A 185 9.58 11.64 -2.84
C LEU A 185 10.58 11.85 -1.69
N THR A 186 11.74 11.17 -1.76
CA THR A 186 12.87 11.36 -0.83
C THR A 186 14.17 11.60 -1.60
N GLY A 187 15.22 11.98 -0.90
CA GLY A 187 16.57 12.14 -1.44
C GLY A 187 16.61 12.99 -2.72
N ALA A 188 17.38 12.55 -3.71
CA ALA A 188 17.57 13.26 -4.98
C ALA A 188 16.24 13.42 -5.76
N MET A 189 15.32 12.47 -5.69
CA MET A 189 14.01 12.62 -6.34
C MET A 189 13.21 13.81 -5.79
N ARG A 190 13.42 14.21 -4.54
CA ARG A 190 12.80 15.40 -3.96
C ARG A 190 13.57 16.66 -4.29
N THR A 191 14.90 16.62 -4.20
CA THR A 191 15.75 17.84 -4.21
C THR A 191 16.21 18.23 -5.60
N ASP A 192 16.35 17.26 -6.54
CA ASP A 192 16.77 17.54 -7.92
C ASP A 192 15.59 17.51 -8.88
N ALA A 193 15.43 18.58 -9.67
CA ALA A 193 14.31 18.72 -10.59
C ALA A 193 14.42 17.81 -11.81
N ALA A 194 15.64 17.53 -12.30
CA ALA A 194 15.88 16.67 -13.45
C ALA A 194 15.55 15.21 -13.12
N THR A 195 16.07 14.70 -12.01
CA THR A 195 15.78 13.36 -11.49
C THR A 195 14.30 13.15 -11.24
N ARG A 196 13.63 14.15 -10.68
CA ARG A 196 12.18 14.11 -10.47
C ARG A 196 11.41 14.06 -11.78
N ALA A 197 11.82 14.84 -12.78
CA ALA A 197 11.17 14.85 -14.10
C ALA A 197 11.34 13.51 -14.83
N GLU A 198 12.51 12.90 -14.75
CA GLU A 198 12.81 11.56 -15.28
C GLU A 198 11.88 10.50 -14.65
N PHE A 199 11.72 10.48 -13.32
CA PHE A 199 10.80 9.58 -12.65
C PHE A 199 9.37 9.73 -13.16
N PHE A 200 8.87 10.97 -13.28
CA PHE A 200 7.52 11.20 -13.79
C PHE A 200 7.37 10.86 -15.27
N ALA A 201 8.40 11.04 -16.09
CA ALA A 201 8.42 10.61 -17.49
C ALA A 201 8.33 9.07 -17.59
N ALA A 202 9.15 8.35 -16.85
CA ALA A 202 9.18 6.89 -16.83
C ALA A 202 7.82 6.26 -16.47
N ILE A 203 7.03 6.90 -15.58
CA ILE A 203 5.69 6.41 -15.22
C ILE A 203 4.59 6.91 -16.17
N ALA A 204 4.85 7.89 -17.04
CA ALA A 204 3.88 8.41 -18.01
C ALA A 204 3.89 7.64 -19.33
N GLU A 205 5.06 7.18 -19.80
CA GLU A 205 5.25 6.51 -21.08
C GLU A 205 4.40 5.26 -21.32
N ARG A 206 3.90 4.63 -20.26
CA ARG A 206 3.09 3.39 -20.35
C ARG A 206 1.58 3.60 -20.54
N ARG A 207 1.10 4.83 -20.62
CA ARG A 207 -0.33 5.10 -20.82
C ARG A 207 -0.80 5.03 -22.27
N GLU A 208 0.10 4.85 -23.23
CA GLU A 208 -0.18 4.89 -24.67
C GLU A 208 -0.14 3.50 -25.36
N GLY A 209 -0.09 2.39 -24.59
CA GLY A 209 -0.04 1.03 -25.11
C GLY A 209 -1.28 0.19 -24.86
#